data_d2146ef8eb45e9313a19fa7dfdd6881b
#
_entry.id   d2146ef8eb45e9313a19fa7dfdd6881b
#
_cell.length_a   1.000
_cell.length_b   1.000
_cell.length_c   1.000
_cell.angle_alpha   90.00
_cell.angle_beta   90.00
_cell.angle_gamma   90.00
#
_symmetry.space_group_name_H-M   'P 1'
#
loop_
_entity.id
_entity.type
_entity.pdbx_description
1 polymer ?
#
loop_
_entity_poly.entity_id
_entity_poly.type
_entity_poly.pdbx_seq_one_letter_code
_entity_poly.pdbx_strand_id
1 'polypeptide(L)'
;MPAAGEIPVESFSARLSALYALSQKSNYVFASPLGPVYDGGRHFHVPRFVYFGPHTHDESLRLAFLAGFDSTDLRAAMALTDLIEQLAVAPDLGQGLNLSFFPLIDVLGLARDQRGRQLAQENWSRPNSPEINVLEKDARVRGYHGFIRLETTAEDGAISVRLRNSDEGRAIAAGIELVSSDDFDPWAVRWEAESADQTPREGPLSVVDDLPIRPFEVTVRLPSAWTGEQYRVTIAAILRRLILRHRALQAYRQHL
;
A
#
# COMPACT_ATOMS: atom_id res chain seq x y z
N MET A 1 -27.31 -5.88 11.55
CA MET A 1 -26.49 -4.73 11.94
C MET A 1 -25.07 -5.02 11.46
N PRO A 2 -24.40 -4.11 10.76
CA PRO A 2 -23.01 -4.32 10.43
C PRO A 2 -22.19 -4.52 11.71
N ALA A 3 -21.16 -5.38 11.65
CA ALA A 3 -20.25 -5.59 12.76
C ALA A 3 -19.60 -4.26 13.15
N ALA A 4 -19.31 -4.06 14.44
CA ALA A 4 -18.69 -2.83 14.91
C ALA A 4 -17.34 -2.64 14.18
N GLY A 5 -17.24 -1.60 13.35
CA GLY A 5 -16.06 -1.26 12.58
C GLY A 5 -16.12 -1.58 11.07
N GLU A 6 -17.19 -2.20 10.60
CA GLU A 6 -17.37 -2.45 9.16
C GLU A 6 -17.66 -1.13 8.41
N ILE A 7 -16.89 -0.87 7.36
CA ILE A 7 -17.07 0.32 6.52
C ILE A 7 -18.08 0.00 5.41
N PRO A 8 -19.21 0.72 5.31
CA PRO A 8 -20.15 0.53 4.24
C PRO A 8 -19.51 0.80 2.86
N VAL A 9 -19.83 -0.04 1.88
CA VAL A 9 -19.34 0.08 0.49
C VAL A 9 -19.68 1.45 -0.11
N GLU A 10 -20.87 1.98 0.19
CA GLU A 10 -21.32 3.28 -0.27
C GLU A 10 -20.44 4.41 0.26
N SER A 11 -20.01 4.33 1.52
CA SER A 11 -19.10 5.29 2.14
C SER A 11 -17.73 5.28 1.47
N PHE A 12 -17.20 4.10 1.20
CA PHE A 12 -15.93 3.96 0.46
C PHE A 12 -16.04 4.46 -0.98
N SER A 13 -17.12 4.13 -1.69
CA SER A 13 -17.36 4.58 -3.06
C SER A 13 -17.49 6.10 -3.15
N ALA A 14 -18.18 6.72 -2.19
CA ALA A 14 -18.27 8.18 -2.10
C ALA A 14 -16.90 8.81 -1.86
N ARG A 15 -16.09 8.22 -0.96
CA ARG A 15 -14.73 8.67 -0.69
C ARG A 15 -13.83 8.57 -1.92
N LEU A 16 -13.89 7.44 -2.62
CA LEU A 16 -13.14 7.23 -3.85
C LEU A 16 -13.51 8.25 -4.93
N SER A 17 -14.80 8.55 -5.08
CA SER A 17 -15.31 9.57 -6.01
C SER A 17 -14.78 10.97 -5.66
N ALA A 18 -14.74 11.31 -4.36
CA ALA A 18 -14.16 12.56 -3.89
C ALA A 18 -12.67 12.67 -4.20
N LEU A 19 -11.91 11.57 -4.10
CA LEU A 19 -10.49 11.54 -4.48
C LEU A 19 -10.28 11.74 -5.98
N TYR A 20 -11.14 11.17 -6.83
CA TYR A 20 -11.08 11.44 -8.27
C TYR A 20 -11.32 12.93 -8.56
N ALA A 21 -12.29 13.55 -7.90
CA ALA A 21 -12.53 14.99 -8.04
C ALA A 21 -11.36 15.84 -7.50
N LEU A 22 -10.75 15.43 -6.38
CA LEU A 22 -9.56 16.07 -5.80
C LEU A 22 -8.37 15.99 -6.77
N SER A 23 -8.13 14.82 -7.37
CA SER A 23 -7.02 14.61 -8.30
C SER A 23 -7.08 15.48 -9.55
N GLN A 24 -8.27 15.94 -9.95
CA GLN A 24 -8.44 16.88 -11.07
C GLN A 24 -7.99 18.31 -10.71
N LYS A 25 -7.90 18.63 -9.43
CA LYS A 25 -7.55 19.96 -8.91
C LYS A 25 -6.18 20.01 -8.26
N SER A 26 -5.61 18.87 -7.92
CA SER A 26 -4.30 18.77 -7.26
C SER A 26 -3.17 18.93 -8.24
N ASN A 27 -2.10 19.61 -7.82
CA ASN A 27 -0.83 19.67 -8.57
C ASN A 27 0.11 18.50 -8.24
N TYR A 28 -0.25 17.65 -7.27
CA TYR A 28 0.64 16.61 -6.72
C TYR A 28 0.04 15.21 -6.80
N VAL A 29 -1.29 15.09 -6.81
CA VAL A 29 -2.01 13.81 -6.87
C VAL A 29 -2.75 13.69 -8.18
N PHE A 30 -2.52 12.59 -8.90
CA PHE A 30 -3.09 12.33 -10.21
C PHE A 30 -3.79 10.96 -10.20
N ALA A 31 -5.05 10.91 -10.63
CA ALA A 31 -5.73 9.65 -10.85
C ALA A 31 -5.24 9.00 -12.16
N SER A 32 -4.85 7.73 -12.06
CA SER A 32 -4.36 6.95 -13.21
C SER A 32 -4.77 5.48 -13.05
N PRO A 33 -6.09 5.18 -13.13
CA PRO A 33 -6.59 3.83 -12.89
C PRO A 33 -6.00 2.81 -13.85
N LEU A 34 -5.83 1.57 -13.39
CA LEU A 34 -5.30 0.46 -14.17
C LEU A 34 -6.42 -0.39 -14.76
N GLY A 35 -6.18 -0.94 -15.91
CA GLY A 35 -7.12 -1.83 -16.56
C GLY A 35 -7.29 -1.50 -18.03
N PRO A 36 -8.38 -1.98 -18.63
CA PRO A 36 -9.59 -2.53 -18.02
C PRO A 36 -9.42 -3.96 -17.48
N VAL A 37 -10.17 -4.26 -16.41
CA VAL A 37 -10.43 -5.59 -15.88
C VAL A 37 -11.83 -6.01 -16.32
N TYR A 38 -11.93 -7.12 -17.03
CA TYR A 38 -13.20 -7.56 -17.65
C TYR A 38 -13.93 -8.59 -16.80
N ASP A 39 -15.25 -8.44 -16.71
CA ASP A 39 -16.12 -9.39 -16.08
C ASP A 39 -17.55 -9.36 -16.66
N GLY A 40 -18.01 -10.49 -17.19
CA GLY A 40 -19.38 -10.64 -17.67
C GLY A 40 -19.86 -9.57 -18.66
N GLY A 41 -18.97 -9.04 -19.51
CA GLY A 41 -19.26 -7.95 -20.45
C GLY A 41 -19.18 -6.55 -19.83
N ARG A 42 -18.88 -6.43 -18.55
CA ARG A 42 -18.56 -5.16 -17.89
C ARG A 42 -17.04 -5.00 -17.76
N HIS A 43 -16.60 -3.77 -17.70
CA HIS A 43 -15.19 -3.45 -17.45
C HIS A 43 -15.07 -2.60 -16.20
N PHE A 44 -14.05 -2.90 -15.42
CA PHE A 44 -13.70 -2.22 -14.19
C PHE A 44 -12.26 -1.73 -14.28
N HIS A 45 -11.87 -0.87 -13.38
CA HIS A 45 -10.50 -0.40 -13.27
C HIS A 45 -10.04 -0.49 -11.81
N VAL A 46 -8.82 -0.95 -11.60
CA VAL A 46 -8.18 -0.86 -10.28
C VAL A 46 -7.83 0.61 -10.05
N PRO A 47 -8.42 1.27 -9.02
CA PRO A 47 -8.13 2.66 -8.74
C PRO A 47 -6.65 2.83 -8.36
N ARG A 48 -5.98 3.73 -9.07
CA ARG A 48 -4.62 4.13 -8.76
C ARG A 48 -4.54 5.64 -8.70
N PHE A 49 -3.88 6.14 -7.65
CA PHE A 49 -3.51 7.54 -7.49
C PHE A 49 -2.00 7.62 -7.44
N VAL A 50 -1.41 8.50 -8.24
CA VAL A 50 0.03 8.74 -8.26
C VAL A 50 0.29 10.09 -7.63
N TYR A 51 1.20 10.12 -6.69
CA TYR A 51 1.66 11.33 -6.02
C TYR A 51 3.10 11.63 -6.41
N PHE A 52 3.33 12.83 -6.90
CA PHE A 52 4.65 13.40 -7.13
C PHE A 52 4.88 14.51 -6.12
N GLY A 53 5.72 14.25 -5.12
CA GLY A 53 6.04 15.24 -4.11
C GLY A 53 6.84 16.41 -4.67
N PRO A 54 6.90 17.53 -3.95
CA PRO A 54 7.82 18.62 -4.28
C PRO A 54 9.26 18.11 -4.41
N HIS A 55 10.02 18.65 -5.37
CA HIS A 55 11.41 18.26 -5.64
C HIS A 55 11.61 16.78 -6.01
N THR A 56 10.58 16.14 -6.57
CA THR A 56 10.71 14.80 -7.14
C THR A 56 11.55 14.87 -8.43
N HIS A 57 12.49 13.92 -8.58
CA HIS A 57 13.34 13.76 -9.75
C HIS A 57 13.48 12.28 -10.11
N ASP A 58 14.20 11.95 -11.17
CA ASP A 58 14.26 10.57 -11.71
C ASP A 58 14.81 9.54 -10.71
N GLU A 59 15.68 9.95 -9.80
CA GLU A 59 16.25 9.11 -8.74
C GLU A 59 15.37 9.03 -7.48
N SER A 60 14.20 9.70 -7.48
CA SER A 60 13.31 9.70 -6.34
C SER A 60 12.80 8.31 -6.02
N LEU A 61 12.65 8.02 -4.73
CA LEU A 61 12.13 6.74 -4.27
C LEU A 61 10.71 6.53 -4.78
N ARG A 62 10.51 5.44 -5.51
CA ARG A 62 9.21 5.01 -6.05
C ARG A 62 8.65 3.89 -5.21
N LEU A 63 7.55 4.16 -4.51
CA LEU A 63 6.88 3.19 -3.65
C LEU A 63 5.46 2.96 -4.12
N ALA A 64 5.00 1.72 -3.99
CA ALA A 64 3.61 1.33 -4.20
C ALA A 64 2.96 0.95 -2.86
N PHE A 65 1.86 1.59 -2.52
CA PHE A 65 1.00 1.26 -1.39
C PHE A 65 -0.21 0.49 -1.89
N LEU A 66 -0.42 -0.70 -1.36
CA LEU A 66 -1.42 -1.66 -1.81
C LEU A 66 -2.37 -1.97 -0.66
N ALA A 67 -3.67 -1.80 -0.87
CA ALA A 67 -4.72 -2.15 0.10
C ALA A 67 -5.95 -2.73 -0.61
N GLY A 68 -6.96 -3.16 0.14
CA GLY A 68 -8.21 -3.65 -0.42
C GLY A 68 -8.07 -4.91 -1.26
N PHE A 69 -7.22 -5.85 -0.82
CA PHE A 69 -7.12 -7.20 -1.38
C PHE A 69 -8.32 -8.07 -1.03
N ASP A 70 -9.06 -7.68 0.00
CA ASP A 70 -10.33 -8.24 0.41
C ASP A 70 -11.39 -7.13 0.42
N SER A 71 -12.36 -7.24 -0.48
CA SER A 71 -13.46 -6.27 -0.61
C SER A 71 -14.44 -6.28 0.57
N THR A 72 -14.34 -7.27 1.46
CA THR A 72 -15.16 -7.35 2.69
C THR A 72 -14.59 -6.52 3.83
N ASP A 73 -13.31 -6.14 3.77
CA ASP A 73 -12.67 -5.26 4.77
C ASP A 73 -12.01 -4.05 4.12
N LEU A 74 -12.72 -2.94 4.12
CA LEU A 74 -12.32 -1.70 3.49
C LEU A 74 -11.57 -0.73 4.43
N ARG A 75 -11.23 -1.11 5.67
CA ARG A 75 -10.61 -0.21 6.64
C ARG A 75 -9.22 0.26 6.21
N ALA A 76 -8.35 -0.65 5.80
CA ALA A 76 -7.04 -0.30 5.25
C ALA A 76 -7.17 0.53 3.95
N ALA A 77 -8.14 0.18 3.11
CA ALA A 77 -8.46 0.92 1.90
C ALA A 77 -8.89 2.36 2.21
N MET A 78 -9.79 2.54 3.17
CA MET A 78 -10.26 3.86 3.61
C MET A 78 -9.11 4.70 4.18
N ALA A 79 -8.29 4.13 5.06
CA ALA A 79 -7.14 4.82 5.62
C ALA A 79 -6.13 5.25 4.56
N LEU A 80 -5.96 4.44 3.51
CA LEU A 80 -5.10 4.80 2.38
C LEU A 80 -5.70 5.97 1.58
N THR A 81 -7.03 6.06 1.43
CA THR A 81 -7.68 7.22 0.80
C THR A 81 -7.47 8.50 1.60
N ASP A 82 -7.52 8.43 2.94
CA ASP A 82 -7.26 9.57 3.82
C ASP A 82 -5.82 10.07 3.69
N LEU A 83 -4.86 9.16 3.57
CA LEU A 83 -3.47 9.51 3.35
C LEU A 83 -3.25 10.23 2.01
N ILE A 84 -3.90 9.78 0.94
CA ILE A 84 -3.84 10.45 -0.38
C ILE A 84 -4.35 11.88 -0.28
N GLU A 85 -5.45 12.09 0.43
CA GLU A 85 -6.02 13.43 0.66
C GLU A 85 -5.07 14.32 1.46
N GLN A 86 -4.46 13.78 2.52
CA GLN A 86 -3.46 14.51 3.32
C GLN A 86 -2.28 14.96 2.46
N LEU A 87 -1.76 14.11 1.59
CA LEU A 87 -0.67 14.45 0.68
C LEU A 87 -1.06 15.49 -0.37
N ALA A 88 -2.32 15.49 -0.80
CA ALA A 88 -2.82 16.51 -1.72
C ALA A 88 -2.91 17.91 -1.09
N VAL A 89 -3.22 17.96 0.22
CA VAL A 89 -3.36 19.22 1.00
C VAL A 89 -2.04 19.67 1.60
N ALA A 90 -1.19 18.73 2.03
CA ALA A 90 0.10 18.99 2.65
C ALA A 90 1.23 18.25 1.90
N PRO A 91 1.59 18.71 0.69
CA PRO A 91 2.51 17.99 -0.19
C PRO A 91 3.94 17.89 0.35
N ASP A 92 4.35 18.76 1.26
CA ASP A 92 5.68 18.71 1.88
C ASP A 92 5.91 17.42 2.69
N LEU A 93 4.85 16.73 3.11
CA LEU A 93 4.95 15.42 3.77
C LEU A 93 5.65 14.39 2.89
N GLY A 94 5.45 14.45 1.57
CA GLY A 94 6.03 13.52 0.60
C GLY A 94 7.12 14.13 -0.27
N GLN A 95 7.82 15.16 0.20
CA GLN A 95 8.90 15.82 -0.55
C GLN A 95 9.95 14.80 -1.03
N GLY A 96 10.28 14.85 -2.33
CA GLY A 96 11.27 13.98 -2.96
C GLY A 96 10.77 12.54 -3.19
N LEU A 97 9.49 12.23 -2.98
CA LEU A 97 8.92 10.90 -3.19
C LEU A 97 8.01 10.85 -4.41
N ASN A 98 8.02 9.69 -5.06
CA ASN A 98 7.05 9.29 -6.07
C ASN A 98 6.29 8.08 -5.53
N LEU A 99 5.01 8.27 -5.21
CA LEU A 99 4.19 7.25 -4.56
C LEU A 99 3.03 6.85 -5.46
N SER A 100 2.76 5.56 -5.53
CA SER A 100 1.55 5.03 -6.17
C SER A 100 0.68 4.37 -5.11
N PHE A 101 -0.60 4.71 -5.08
CA PHE A 101 -1.56 4.20 -4.12
C PHE A 101 -2.64 3.41 -4.83
N PHE A 102 -2.88 2.20 -4.36
CA PHE A 102 -3.91 1.28 -4.84
C PHE A 102 -4.86 0.97 -3.68
N PRO A 103 -5.86 1.82 -3.44
CA PRO A 103 -6.71 1.68 -2.25
C PRO A 103 -7.67 0.49 -2.34
N LEU A 104 -7.98 0.01 -3.55
CA LEU A 104 -8.85 -1.15 -3.75
C LEU A 104 -8.30 -2.02 -4.88
N ILE A 105 -7.85 -3.22 -4.56
CA ILE A 105 -7.38 -4.19 -5.55
C ILE A 105 -8.51 -5.13 -5.95
N ASP A 106 -9.29 -5.62 -4.99
CA ASP A 106 -10.39 -6.56 -5.23
C ASP A 106 -11.65 -5.84 -5.80
N VAL A 107 -11.51 -5.24 -7.00
CA VAL A 107 -12.62 -4.51 -7.63
C VAL A 107 -13.74 -5.43 -8.08
N LEU A 108 -13.43 -6.67 -8.51
CA LEU A 108 -14.44 -7.62 -8.92
C LEU A 108 -15.15 -8.24 -7.72
N GLY A 109 -14.44 -8.50 -6.61
CA GLY A 109 -15.07 -8.95 -5.37
C GLY A 109 -16.08 -7.94 -4.85
N LEU A 110 -15.72 -6.66 -4.86
CA LEU A 110 -16.63 -5.57 -4.49
C LEU A 110 -17.86 -5.49 -5.42
N ALA A 111 -17.64 -5.60 -6.74
CA ALA A 111 -18.71 -5.49 -7.73
C ALA A 111 -19.70 -6.66 -7.73
N ARG A 112 -19.25 -7.85 -7.28
CA ARG A 112 -20.04 -9.09 -7.26
C ARG A 112 -20.55 -9.48 -5.87
N ASP A 113 -20.21 -8.71 -4.84
CA ASP A 113 -20.38 -9.12 -3.43
C ASP A 113 -19.79 -10.53 -3.15
N GLN A 114 -18.63 -10.80 -3.75
CA GLN A 114 -17.93 -12.08 -3.61
C GLN A 114 -16.94 -12.02 -2.46
N ARG A 115 -17.17 -12.86 -1.45
CA ARG A 115 -16.31 -12.99 -0.28
C ARG A 115 -15.25 -14.08 -0.47
N GLY A 116 -14.15 -13.94 0.24
CA GLY A 116 -13.12 -14.99 0.34
C GLY A 116 -12.20 -15.14 -0.85
N ARG A 117 -12.09 -14.12 -1.71
CA ARG A 117 -11.06 -14.07 -2.74
C ARG A 117 -9.68 -13.87 -2.08
N GLN A 118 -8.71 -14.71 -2.46
CA GLN A 118 -7.39 -14.69 -1.83
C GLN A 118 -6.36 -13.93 -2.68
N LEU A 119 -6.70 -12.74 -3.14
CA LEU A 119 -5.83 -11.95 -4.01
C LEU A 119 -4.48 -11.60 -3.34
N ALA A 120 -4.47 -11.44 -2.02
CA ALA A 120 -3.26 -11.16 -1.27
C ALA A 120 -2.21 -12.28 -1.34
N GLN A 121 -2.66 -13.53 -1.58
CA GLN A 121 -1.81 -14.73 -1.65
C GLN A 121 -1.44 -15.11 -3.09
N GLU A 122 -1.91 -14.34 -4.08
CA GLU A 122 -1.71 -14.70 -5.47
C GLU A 122 -0.26 -14.47 -5.92
N ASN A 123 0.23 -15.38 -6.75
CA ASN A 123 1.56 -15.27 -7.35
C ASN A 123 1.53 -14.29 -8.53
N TRP A 124 2.22 -13.17 -8.41
CA TRP A 124 2.24 -12.14 -9.43
C TRP A 124 3.00 -12.52 -10.70
N SER A 125 3.92 -13.48 -10.63
CA SER A 125 4.60 -13.97 -11.85
C SER A 125 3.69 -14.87 -12.72
N ARG A 126 2.60 -15.37 -12.13
CA ARG A 126 1.58 -16.19 -12.81
C ARG A 126 0.21 -15.84 -12.28
N PRO A 127 -0.28 -14.63 -12.55
CA PRO A 127 -1.52 -14.15 -11.98
C PRO A 127 -2.72 -14.95 -12.55
N ASN A 128 -3.61 -15.38 -11.67
CA ASN A 128 -4.87 -16.03 -12.02
C ASN A 128 -6.01 -15.02 -12.08
N SER A 129 -5.90 -13.90 -11.35
CA SER A 129 -6.90 -12.84 -11.36
C SER A 129 -6.51 -11.72 -12.31
N PRO A 130 -7.49 -11.12 -13.00
CA PRO A 130 -7.22 -10.02 -13.91
C PRO A 130 -6.73 -8.76 -13.17
N GLU A 131 -7.12 -8.56 -11.90
CA GLU A 131 -6.65 -7.45 -11.09
C GLU A 131 -5.13 -7.56 -10.84
N ILE A 132 -4.66 -8.74 -10.43
CA ILE A 132 -3.21 -8.93 -10.20
C ILE A 132 -2.43 -8.87 -11.51
N ASN A 133 -3.03 -9.31 -12.62
CA ASN A 133 -2.38 -9.20 -13.94
C ASN A 133 -2.13 -7.73 -14.34
N VAL A 134 -3.08 -6.82 -14.11
CA VAL A 134 -2.85 -5.39 -14.42
C VAL A 134 -1.87 -4.73 -13.45
N LEU A 135 -1.84 -5.15 -12.17
CA LEU A 135 -0.86 -4.69 -11.20
C LEU A 135 0.55 -5.17 -11.55
N GLU A 136 0.69 -6.43 -11.94
CA GLU A 136 1.97 -7.01 -12.38
C GLU A 136 2.56 -6.22 -13.54
N LYS A 137 1.76 -5.97 -14.57
CA LYS A 137 2.17 -5.17 -15.72
C LYS A 137 2.59 -3.74 -15.33
N ASP A 138 1.84 -3.10 -14.44
CA ASP A 138 2.21 -1.77 -13.94
C ASP A 138 3.52 -1.80 -13.16
N ALA A 139 3.72 -2.81 -12.31
CA ALA A 139 4.94 -2.97 -11.54
C ALA A 139 6.18 -3.10 -12.44
N ARG A 140 6.09 -3.86 -13.54
CA ARG A 140 7.16 -3.97 -14.54
C ARG A 140 7.47 -2.64 -15.23
N VAL A 141 6.44 -1.89 -15.62
CA VAL A 141 6.62 -0.62 -16.32
C VAL A 141 7.16 0.47 -15.40
N ARG A 142 6.68 0.52 -14.16
CA ARG A 142 7.02 1.59 -13.21
C ARG A 142 8.36 1.38 -12.51
N GLY A 143 8.80 0.16 -12.34
CA GLY A 143 10.04 -0.16 -11.65
C GLY A 143 10.06 0.37 -10.22
N TYR A 144 9.11 -0.07 -9.39
CA TYR A 144 9.05 0.33 -7.98
C TYR A 144 10.26 -0.16 -7.21
N HIS A 145 10.77 0.68 -6.31
CA HIS A 145 11.84 0.29 -5.38
C HIS A 145 11.31 -0.51 -4.19
N GLY A 146 10.01 -0.38 -3.89
CA GLY A 146 9.38 -1.12 -2.82
C GLY A 146 7.86 -1.13 -2.88
N PHE A 147 7.30 -2.16 -2.26
CA PHE A 147 5.88 -2.38 -2.12
C PHE A 147 5.51 -2.42 -0.64
N ILE A 148 4.50 -1.67 -0.26
CA ILE A 148 3.94 -1.64 1.09
C ILE A 148 2.51 -2.15 0.99
N ARG A 149 2.29 -3.35 1.52
CA ARG A 149 0.98 -4.00 1.54
C ARG A 149 0.33 -3.76 2.87
N LEU A 150 -0.92 -3.35 2.85
CA LEU A 150 -1.74 -3.13 4.03
C LEU A 150 -2.82 -4.20 4.06
N GLU A 151 -2.80 -5.03 5.10
CA GLU A 151 -3.73 -6.12 5.31
C GLU A 151 -4.34 -6.02 6.71
N THR A 152 -5.49 -6.63 6.89
CA THR A 152 -6.09 -6.82 8.21
C THR A 152 -5.79 -8.22 8.73
N THR A 153 -5.64 -8.35 10.04
CA THR A 153 -5.47 -9.63 10.71
C THR A 153 -6.45 -9.75 11.87
N ALA A 154 -6.94 -10.97 12.10
CA ALA A 154 -7.75 -11.27 13.27
C ALA A 154 -6.93 -11.34 14.57
N GLU A 155 -5.60 -11.32 14.49
CA GLU A 155 -4.73 -11.31 15.66
C GLU A 155 -4.85 -9.99 16.43
N ASP A 156 -5.05 -10.08 17.73
CA ASP A 156 -5.29 -8.93 18.58
C ASP A 156 -3.99 -8.22 19.02
N GLY A 157 -4.05 -6.91 19.06
CA GLY A 157 -3.19 -6.04 19.87
C GLY A 157 -1.81 -5.69 19.32
N ALA A 158 -1.34 -6.26 18.20
CA ALA A 158 -0.03 -5.94 17.65
C ALA A 158 -0.07 -5.70 16.14
N ILE A 159 0.72 -4.74 15.67
CA ILE A 159 1.03 -4.62 14.25
C ILE A 159 1.99 -5.75 13.89
N SER A 160 1.63 -6.57 12.92
CA SER A 160 2.53 -7.59 12.38
C SER A 160 3.20 -7.06 11.12
N VAL A 161 4.53 -7.14 11.06
CA VAL A 161 5.33 -6.68 9.92
C VAL A 161 6.13 -7.83 9.36
N ARG A 162 5.87 -8.16 8.11
CA ARG A 162 6.64 -9.12 7.33
C ARG A 162 7.50 -8.38 6.32
N LEU A 163 8.77 -8.71 6.28
CA LEU A 163 9.73 -8.23 5.29
C LEU A 163 10.07 -9.32 4.31
N ARG A 164 10.15 -8.97 3.05
CA ARG A 164 10.73 -9.80 2.03
C ARG A 164 11.84 -9.04 1.33
N ASN A 165 12.95 -9.74 1.18
CA ASN A 165 14.11 -9.41 0.36
C ASN A 165 14.74 -8.03 0.58
N SER A 166 15.90 -8.04 1.09
CA SER A 166 16.99 -7.08 1.05
C SER A 166 17.28 -6.34 2.35
N ASP A 167 18.57 -6.13 2.55
CA ASP A 167 19.10 -5.28 3.63
C ASP A 167 18.58 -3.83 3.53
N GLU A 168 18.28 -3.34 2.31
CA GLU A 168 17.65 -2.03 2.11
C GLU A 168 16.20 -2.00 2.60
N GLY A 169 15.41 -3.03 2.30
CA GLY A 169 14.04 -3.16 2.84
C GLY A 169 14.05 -3.22 4.36
N ARG A 170 15.00 -3.94 4.95
CA ARG A 170 15.17 -4.02 6.40
C ARG A 170 15.58 -2.66 6.99
N ALA A 171 16.48 -1.94 6.34
CA ALA A 171 16.91 -0.61 6.79
C ALA A 171 15.77 0.43 6.72
N ILE A 172 14.90 0.35 5.71
CA ILE A 172 13.74 1.22 5.57
C ILE A 172 12.65 0.82 6.56
N ALA A 173 12.38 -0.48 6.69
CA ALA A 173 11.36 -0.99 7.59
C ALA A 173 11.74 -0.86 9.07
N ALA A 174 13.01 -0.79 9.43
CA ALA A 174 13.45 -0.42 10.78
C ALA A 174 12.91 0.96 11.20
N GLY A 175 12.56 1.84 10.24
CA GLY A 175 11.80 3.06 10.52
C GLY A 175 10.41 2.80 11.10
N ILE A 176 9.81 1.64 10.86
CA ILE A 176 8.49 1.27 11.40
C ILE A 176 8.60 0.92 12.90
N GLU A 177 9.70 0.30 13.34
CA GLU A 177 9.93 0.02 14.76
C GLU A 177 9.97 1.30 15.62
N LEU A 178 10.50 2.39 15.06
CA LEU A 178 10.58 3.67 15.75
C LEU A 178 9.21 4.36 15.92
N VAL A 179 8.17 3.91 15.22
CA VAL A 179 6.80 4.42 15.41
C VAL A 179 6.23 3.99 16.75
N SER A 180 6.67 2.84 17.27
CA SER A 180 6.14 2.28 18.52
C SER A 180 6.66 2.95 19.77
N SER A 181 7.73 3.77 19.70
CA SER A 181 8.43 4.23 20.90
C SER A 181 8.15 5.67 21.33
N ASP A 182 7.76 6.58 20.39
CA ASP A 182 7.86 8.01 20.72
C ASP A 182 6.57 8.83 20.66
N ASP A 183 5.52 8.43 19.91
CA ASP A 183 4.41 9.36 19.63
C ASP A 183 2.99 8.83 19.91
N PHE A 184 2.80 7.54 20.23
CA PHE A 184 1.46 6.95 20.42
C PHE A 184 1.49 5.87 21.49
N ASP A 185 0.32 5.50 22.02
CA ASP A 185 0.13 4.28 22.82
C ASP A 185 0.94 3.15 22.22
N PRO A 186 1.81 2.47 23.00
CA PRO A 186 2.82 1.56 22.48
C PRO A 186 2.17 0.35 21.82
N TRP A 187 1.97 0.45 20.53
CA TRP A 187 1.56 -0.71 19.75
C TRP A 187 2.76 -1.62 19.61
N ALA A 188 2.65 -2.80 20.12
CA ALA A 188 3.69 -3.80 19.92
C ALA A 188 3.83 -4.09 18.43
N VAL A 189 5.02 -3.88 17.89
CA VAL A 189 5.36 -4.30 16.53
C VAL A 189 5.93 -5.70 16.61
N ARG A 190 5.26 -6.66 15.97
CA ARG A 190 5.74 -8.04 15.86
C ARG A 190 6.36 -8.24 14.50
N TRP A 191 7.63 -8.56 14.47
CA TRP A 191 8.31 -8.95 13.24
C TRP A 191 8.04 -10.43 12.95
N GLU A 192 7.44 -10.70 11.79
CA GLU A 192 7.29 -12.06 11.30
C GLU A 192 8.61 -12.50 10.66
N ALA A 193 9.20 -13.59 11.18
CA ALA A 193 10.35 -14.21 10.55
C ALA A 193 9.96 -14.72 9.15
N GLU A 194 10.83 -14.54 8.16
CA GLU A 194 10.70 -15.28 6.91
C GLU A 194 10.73 -16.78 7.24
N SER A 195 9.60 -17.46 7.06
CA SER A 195 9.58 -18.91 7.16
C SER A 195 10.34 -19.48 5.96
N ALA A 196 11.38 -20.26 6.22
CA ALA A 196 12.13 -20.95 5.18
C ALA A 196 11.27 -21.88 4.30
N ASP A 197 10.10 -22.28 4.80
CA ASP A 197 9.14 -23.14 4.11
C ASP A 197 8.09 -22.39 3.28
N GLN A 198 8.00 -21.06 3.42
CA GLN A 198 7.09 -20.30 2.56
C GLN A 198 7.73 -20.17 1.19
N THR A 199 7.12 -20.79 0.21
CA THR A 199 7.51 -20.70 -1.20
C THR A 199 7.72 -19.23 -1.56
N PRO A 200 8.88 -18.85 -2.15
CA PRO A 200 9.26 -17.44 -2.40
C PRO A 200 8.40 -16.72 -3.45
N ARG A 201 7.19 -17.18 -3.70
CA ARG A 201 6.43 -16.86 -4.91
C ARG A 201 5.16 -16.08 -4.72
N GLU A 202 4.81 -15.69 -3.50
CA GLU A 202 3.62 -14.90 -3.22
C GLU A 202 3.97 -13.41 -3.23
N GLY A 203 3.20 -12.61 -3.96
CA GLY A 203 3.30 -11.15 -3.96
C GLY A 203 4.20 -10.54 -5.06
N PRO A 204 4.39 -9.21 -5.03
CA PRO A 204 5.02 -8.45 -6.12
C PRO A 204 6.48 -8.79 -6.41
N LEU A 205 7.23 -9.29 -5.44
CA LEU A 205 8.67 -9.57 -5.60
C LEU A 205 8.95 -10.65 -6.64
N SER A 206 8.00 -11.56 -6.89
CA SER A 206 8.17 -12.60 -7.90
C SER A 206 8.19 -12.06 -9.34
N VAL A 207 7.83 -10.80 -9.53
CA VAL A 207 7.72 -10.13 -10.83
C VAL A 207 9.04 -9.50 -11.28
N VAL A 208 10.02 -9.36 -10.38
CA VAL A 208 11.09 -8.37 -10.52
C VAL A 208 12.48 -8.98 -10.64
N ASP A 209 12.58 -10.25 -10.99
CA ASP A 209 13.88 -10.90 -11.19
C ASP A 209 14.73 -10.23 -12.30
N ASP A 210 14.09 -9.47 -13.19
CA ASP A 210 14.73 -8.79 -14.33
C ASP A 210 15.09 -7.31 -14.06
N LEU A 211 14.75 -6.76 -12.88
CA LEU A 211 15.09 -5.37 -12.58
C LEU A 211 16.50 -5.25 -11.97
N PRO A 212 17.23 -4.17 -12.31
CA PRO A 212 18.57 -3.93 -11.76
C PRO A 212 18.57 -3.67 -10.24
N ILE A 213 17.41 -3.35 -9.67
CA ILE A 213 17.20 -3.16 -8.23
C ILE A 213 16.10 -4.12 -7.80
N ARG A 214 16.42 -5.02 -6.86
CA ARG A 214 15.38 -5.88 -6.25
C ARG A 214 14.51 -5.04 -5.33
N PRO A 215 13.20 -4.88 -5.61
CA PRO A 215 12.33 -4.14 -4.73
C PRO A 215 12.16 -4.87 -3.40
N PHE A 216 12.02 -4.10 -2.33
CA PHE A 216 11.61 -4.66 -1.06
C PHE A 216 10.08 -4.80 -0.98
N GLU A 217 9.61 -5.74 -0.18
CA GLU A 217 8.19 -5.84 0.17
C GLU A 217 8.02 -5.79 1.68
N VAL A 218 7.16 -4.89 2.13
CA VAL A 218 6.73 -4.78 3.53
C VAL A 218 5.25 -5.07 3.58
N THR A 219 4.86 -6.14 4.23
CA THR A 219 3.45 -6.41 4.54
C THR A 219 3.19 -5.96 5.98
N VAL A 220 2.31 -4.99 6.14
CA VAL A 220 1.85 -4.48 7.43
C VAL A 220 0.45 -5.01 7.67
N ARG A 221 0.29 -5.84 8.69
CA ARG A 221 -0.99 -6.38 9.13
C ARG A 221 -1.46 -5.63 10.35
N LEU A 222 -2.63 -5.06 10.23
CA LEU A 222 -3.26 -4.24 11.25
C LEU A 222 -4.39 -5.04 11.93
N PRO A 223 -4.52 -4.99 13.27
CA PRO A 223 -5.55 -5.72 13.97
C PRO A 223 -6.96 -5.35 13.50
N SER A 224 -7.79 -6.34 13.23
CA SER A 224 -9.17 -6.11 12.78
C SER A 224 -10.07 -5.46 13.83
N ALA A 225 -9.68 -5.51 15.10
CA ALA A 225 -10.36 -4.84 16.21
C ALA A 225 -10.15 -3.31 16.22
N TRP A 226 -9.18 -2.80 15.48
CA TRP A 226 -8.89 -1.37 15.47
C TRP A 226 -9.97 -0.54 14.78
N THR A 227 -10.14 0.68 15.25
CA THR A 227 -11.02 1.67 14.63
C THR A 227 -10.43 2.22 13.34
N GLY A 228 -11.25 2.82 12.49
CA GLY A 228 -10.78 3.51 11.28
C GLY A 228 -9.78 4.63 11.59
N GLU A 229 -9.92 5.31 12.73
CA GLU A 229 -8.98 6.35 13.18
C GLU A 229 -7.60 5.76 13.53
N GLN A 230 -7.55 4.62 14.23
CA GLN A 230 -6.29 3.93 14.51
C GLN A 230 -5.59 3.51 13.23
N TYR A 231 -6.33 2.99 12.23
CA TYR A 231 -5.77 2.68 10.91
C TYR A 231 -5.17 3.92 10.25
N ARG A 232 -5.93 5.02 10.19
CA ARG A 232 -5.51 6.27 9.57
C ARG A 232 -4.23 6.82 10.19
N VAL A 233 -4.18 6.90 11.50
CA VAL A 233 -3.02 7.41 12.25
C VAL A 233 -1.79 6.53 12.02
N THR A 234 -1.96 5.21 12.07
CA THR A 234 -0.86 4.25 11.87
C THR A 234 -0.27 4.34 10.46
N ILE A 235 -1.10 4.39 9.43
CA ILE A 235 -0.63 4.51 8.04
C ILE A 235 0.13 5.83 7.84
N ALA A 236 -0.40 6.94 8.35
CA ALA A 236 0.29 8.23 8.29
C ALA A 236 1.64 8.21 9.03
N ALA A 237 1.70 7.56 10.19
CA ALA A 237 2.95 7.39 10.95
C ALA A 237 3.97 6.56 10.18
N ILE A 238 3.56 5.43 9.58
CA ILE A 238 4.42 4.58 8.74
C ILE A 238 5.00 5.41 7.58
N LEU A 239 4.17 6.14 6.85
CA LEU A 239 4.65 6.97 5.75
C LEU A 239 5.68 8.00 6.21
N ARG A 240 5.36 8.73 7.29
CA ARG A 240 6.30 9.74 7.85
C ARG A 240 7.66 9.13 8.17
N ARG A 241 7.69 7.96 8.80
CA ARG A 241 8.95 7.28 9.15
C ARG A 241 9.72 6.79 7.93
N LEU A 242 9.03 6.28 6.92
CA LEU A 242 9.66 5.91 5.63
C LEU A 242 10.32 7.12 4.97
N ILE A 243 9.66 8.28 4.96
CA ILE A 243 10.22 9.53 4.44
C ILE A 243 11.47 9.93 5.21
N LEU A 244 11.40 9.97 6.54
CA LEU A 244 12.52 10.37 7.38
C LEU A 244 13.71 9.43 7.19
N ARG A 245 13.45 8.13 7.13
CA ARG A 245 14.50 7.13 6.92
C ARG A 245 15.14 7.23 5.55
N HIS A 246 14.34 7.41 4.50
CA HIS A 246 14.84 7.63 3.14
C HIS A 246 15.76 8.85 3.07
N ARG A 247 15.36 9.99 3.63
CA ARG A 247 16.19 11.22 3.69
C ARG A 247 17.50 10.97 4.44
N ALA A 248 17.46 10.28 5.56
CA ALA A 248 18.67 9.96 6.31
C ALA A 248 19.64 9.08 5.51
N LEU A 249 19.14 8.10 4.78
CA LEU A 249 19.95 7.22 3.93
C LEU A 249 20.56 7.97 2.75
N GLN A 250 19.81 8.90 2.12
CA GLN A 250 20.34 9.73 1.05
C GLN A 250 21.42 10.69 1.55
N ALA A 251 21.19 11.34 2.69
CA ALA A 251 22.22 12.22 3.28
C ALA A 251 23.51 11.46 3.60
N TYR A 252 23.39 10.23 4.11
CA TYR A 252 24.57 9.39 4.36
C TYR A 252 25.32 9.02 3.08
N ARG A 253 24.61 8.68 1.98
CA ARG A 253 25.23 8.37 0.68
C ARG A 253 25.94 9.58 0.04
N GLN A 254 25.52 10.80 0.33
CA GLN A 254 26.15 12.01 -0.19
C GLN A 254 27.44 12.39 0.56
N HIS A 255 27.67 11.81 1.73
CA HIS A 255 28.87 12.05 2.55
C HIS A 255 29.93 10.94 2.44
N LEU A 256 29.66 9.91 1.66
CA LEU A 256 30.62 8.85 1.28
C LEU A 256 31.15 9.09 -0.14
#